data_9e4b46ccf16678a33067b4daa2952e89
#
_entry.id   9e4b46ccf16678a33067b4daa2952e89
#
_cell.length_a   1.000
_cell.length_b   1.000
_cell.length_c   1.000
_cell.angle_alpha   90.00
_cell.angle_beta   90.00
_cell.angle_gamma   90.00
#
_symmetry.space_group_name_H-M   'P 1'
#
loop_
_entity.id
_entity.type
_entity.pdbx_description
1 polymer ?
#
loop_
_entity_poly.entity_id
_entity_poly.type
_entity_poly.pdbx_seq_one_letter_code
_entity_poly.pdbx_strand_id
1 'polypeptide(L)'
;MNRDVLTGAAIFRASSYLDFAVLVVAGEIDISNAEAFRDHLQALVAGPNPAVIVDLSLVTFMDSAGLGVLIGALRGIHRAGGTLRLVGTGAHLVDLFAVTGVHKLLPLHPTVAAAATT
;
A
#
# COMPACT_ATOMS: atom_id res chain seq x y z
N MET A 1 -8.96 8.34 15.87
CA MET A 1 -9.09 6.93 16.29
C MET A 1 -8.98 6.02 15.09
N ASN A 2 -8.11 5.03 15.17
CA ASN A 2 -7.95 4.08 14.09
C ASN A 2 -9.06 3.04 14.14
N ARG A 3 -9.59 2.69 12.98
CA ARG A 3 -10.60 1.67 12.84
C ARG A 3 -10.15 0.62 11.86
N ASP A 4 -10.30 -0.64 12.25
CA ASP A 4 -10.08 -1.75 11.35
C ASP A 4 -11.36 -1.99 10.54
N VAL A 5 -11.21 -2.10 9.23
CA VAL A 5 -12.31 -2.40 8.33
C VAL A 5 -12.01 -3.72 7.64
N LEU A 6 -12.86 -4.72 7.91
CA LEU A 6 -12.74 -6.03 7.28
C LEU A 6 -13.51 -6.03 5.96
N THR A 7 -12.85 -6.41 4.87
CA THR A 7 -13.48 -6.60 3.57
C THR A 7 -12.90 -7.85 2.93
N GLY A 8 -13.75 -8.88 2.75
CA GLY A 8 -13.29 -10.18 2.30
C GLY A 8 -12.29 -10.77 3.29
N ALA A 9 -11.12 -11.21 2.81
CA ALA A 9 -10.07 -11.79 3.62
C ALA A 9 -9.00 -10.77 4.04
N ALA A 10 -9.32 -9.47 4.00
CA ALA A 10 -8.38 -8.40 4.34
C ALA A 10 -8.94 -7.44 5.38
N ILE A 11 -8.05 -6.87 6.16
CA ILE A 11 -8.34 -5.81 7.12
C ILE A 11 -7.56 -4.57 6.70
N PHE A 12 -8.24 -3.42 6.70
CA PHE A 12 -7.66 -2.12 6.36
C PHE A 12 -7.76 -1.18 7.56
N ARG A 13 -6.68 -0.49 7.86
CA ARG A 13 -6.65 0.48 8.97
C ARG A 13 -5.86 1.72 8.57
N ALA A 14 -6.49 2.90 8.69
CA ALA A 14 -5.83 4.17 8.49
C ALA A 14 -5.04 4.55 9.75
N SER A 15 -3.84 5.07 9.54
CA SER A 15 -2.93 5.49 10.59
C SER A 15 -2.09 6.65 10.08
N SER A 16 -1.09 7.04 10.85
CA SER A 16 -0.13 8.06 10.42
C SER A 16 1.24 7.80 11.03
N TYR A 17 2.27 8.31 10.37
CA TYR A 17 3.64 8.26 10.86
C TYR A 17 4.37 9.49 10.33
N LEU A 18 4.83 10.37 11.23
CA LEU A 18 5.37 11.67 10.86
C LEU A 18 4.37 12.41 9.96
N ASP A 19 4.80 12.88 8.80
CA ASP A 19 3.94 13.58 7.85
C ASP A 19 3.25 12.65 6.85
N PHE A 20 3.41 11.33 7.02
CA PHE A 20 2.80 10.35 6.11
C PHE A 20 1.44 9.89 6.63
N ALA A 21 0.47 9.80 5.72
CA ALA A 21 -0.70 8.99 5.95
C ALA A 21 -0.31 7.52 5.72
N VAL A 22 -0.73 6.62 6.60
CA VAL A 22 -0.37 5.21 6.52
C VAL A 22 -1.64 4.38 6.37
N LEU A 23 -1.65 3.49 5.37
CA LEU A 23 -2.66 2.46 5.27
C LEU A 23 -2.04 1.13 5.67
N VAL A 24 -2.49 0.56 6.79
CA VAL A 24 -2.07 -0.76 7.22
C VAL A 24 -3.03 -1.78 6.61
N VAL A 25 -2.48 -2.75 5.89
CA VAL A 25 -3.26 -3.80 5.23
C VAL A 25 -2.81 -5.15 5.78
N ALA A 26 -3.78 -5.99 6.18
CA ALA A 26 -3.49 -7.34 6.68
C ALA A 26 -4.35 -8.35 5.96
N GLY A 27 -3.83 -9.57 5.78
CA GLY A 27 -4.55 -10.68 5.20
C GLY A 27 -4.28 -10.86 3.71
N GLU A 28 -5.32 -11.21 2.95
CA GLU A 28 -5.19 -11.56 1.55
C GLU A 28 -5.86 -10.50 0.67
N ILE A 29 -5.14 -10.05 -0.35
CA ILE A 29 -5.65 -9.10 -1.34
C ILE A 29 -5.78 -9.83 -2.68
N ASP A 30 -7.01 -9.89 -3.17
CA ASP A 30 -7.34 -10.48 -4.46
C ASP A 30 -8.42 -9.66 -5.17
N ILE A 31 -8.94 -10.17 -6.26
CA ILE A 31 -9.94 -9.44 -7.05
C ILE A 31 -11.22 -9.14 -6.27
N SER A 32 -11.55 -9.96 -5.25
CA SER A 32 -12.77 -9.77 -4.48
C SER A 32 -12.74 -8.53 -3.59
N ASN A 33 -11.55 -8.05 -3.20
CA ASN A 33 -11.40 -6.88 -2.33
C ASN A 33 -10.45 -5.80 -2.86
N ALA A 34 -9.98 -5.93 -4.09
CA ALA A 34 -9.09 -4.95 -4.70
C ALA A 34 -9.75 -3.56 -4.82
N GLU A 35 -11.05 -3.51 -5.11
CA GLU A 35 -11.78 -2.23 -5.16
C GLU A 35 -11.83 -1.56 -3.80
N ALA A 36 -12.10 -2.31 -2.73
CA ALA A 36 -12.07 -1.79 -1.37
C ALA A 36 -10.67 -1.27 -1.01
N PHE A 37 -9.62 -2.00 -1.40
CA PHE A 37 -8.24 -1.56 -1.21
C PHE A 37 -8.00 -0.22 -1.90
N ARG A 38 -8.43 -0.08 -3.16
CA ARG A 38 -8.32 1.18 -3.90
C ARG A 38 -9.04 2.31 -3.18
N ASP A 39 -10.26 2.08 -2.71
CA ASP A 39 -11.07 3.10 -2.04
C ASP A 39 -10.42 3.58 -0.74
N HIS A 40 -9.90 2.66 0.07
CA HIS A 40 -9.19 3.00 1.30
C HIS A 40 -7.93 3.81 1.00
N LEU A 41 -7.22 3.44 -0.05
CA LEU A 41 -5.99 4.14 -0.43
C LEU A 41 -6.30 5.54 -0.95
N GLN A 42 -7.31 5.69 -1.80
CA GLN A 42 -7.73 6.99 -2.32
C GLN A 42 -8.22 7.93 -1.22
N ALA A 43 -8.83 7.40 -0.17
CA ALA A 43 -9.27 8.21 0.97
C ALA A 43 -8.11 8.89 1.70
N LEU A 44 -6.89 8.39 1.57
CA LEU A 44 -5.70 8.97 2.18
C LEU A 44 -4.98 9.96 1.25
N VAL A 45 -5.36 10.00 -0.03
CA VAL A 45 -4.75 10.90 -1.02
C VAL A 45 -5.57 12.18 -1.02
N ALA A 46 -5.14 13.19 -0.28
CA ALA A 46 -5.87 14.45 -0.15
C ALA A 46 -4.92 15.62 -0.36
N GLY A 47 -5.41 16.64 -1.06
CA GLY A 47 -4.67 17.89 -1.29
C GLY A 47 -3.45 17.71 -2.20
N PRO A 48 -2.62 18.76 -2.29
CA PRO A 48 -1.38 18.72 -3.06
C PRO A 48 -0.28 17.97 -2.31
N ASN A 49 0.62 17.36 -3.07
CA ASN A 49 1.81 16.67 -2.54
C ASN A 49 1.46 15.60 -1.47
N PRO A 50 0.52 14.69 -1.72
CA PRO A 50 0.18 13.68 -0.74
C PRO A 50 1.37 12.78 -0.42
N ALA A 51 1.57 12.45 0.86
CA ALA A 51 2.62 11.55 1.29
C ALA A 51 1.96 10.33 1.94
N VAL A 52 2.10 9.17 1.30
CA VAL A 52 1.38 7.96 1.69
C VAL A 52 2.34 6.78 1.81
N ILE A 53 2.20 6.03 2.89
CA ILE A 53 2.86 4.73 3.08
C ILE A 53 1.78 3.66 3.12
N VAL A 54 1.94 2.60 2.34
CA VAL A 54 1.11 1.39 2.43
C VAL A 54 1.93 0.32 3.13
N ASP A 55 1.49 -0.08 4.31
CA ASP A 55 2.16 -1.11 5.11
C ASP A 55 1.54 -2.46 4.79
N LEU A 56 2.28 -3.27 4.04
CA LEU A 56 1.90 -4.60 3.60
C LEU A 56 2.57 -5.70 4.43
N SER A 57 3.17 -5.36 5.57
CA SER A 57 3.92 -6.33 6.37
C SER A 57 3.05 -7.48 6.91
N LEU A 58 1.75 -7.26 7.04
CA LEU A 58 0.79 -8.27 7.49
C LEU A 58 -0.01 -8.89 6.35
N VAL A 59 0.34 -8.60 5.10
CA VAL A 59 -0.29 -9.22 3.93
C VAL A 59 0.34 -10.59 3.70
N THR A 60 -0.49 -11.63 3.63
CA THR A 60 -0.06 -13.01 3.42
C THR A 60 -0.18 -13.47 1.99
N PHE A 61 -1.00 -12.78 1.19
CA PHE A 61 -1.21 -13.09 -0.23
C PHE A 61 -1.63 -11.83 -0.97
N MET A 62 -1.12 -11.68 -2.19
CA MET A 62 -1.56 -10.64 -3.13
C MET A 62 -1.45 -11.19 -4.54
N ASP A 63 -2.46 -10.90 -5.36
CA ASP A 63 -2.43 -11.20 -6.79
C ASP A 63 -2.25 -9.93 -7.64
N SER A 64 -2.38 -10.08 -8.96
CA SER A 64 -2.21 -8.97 -9.89
C SER A 64 -3.25 -7.85 -9.70
N ALA A 65 -4.42 -8.15 -9.14
CA ALA A 65 -5.42 -7.12 -8.86
C ALA A 65 -4.92 -6.13 -7.80
N GLY A 66 -4.28 -6.64 -6.73
CA GLY A 66 -3.66 -5.79 -5.72
C GLY A 66 -2.50 -4.97 -6.28
N LEU A 67 -1.65 -5.58 -7.11
CA LEU A 67 -0.57 -4.85 -7.79
C LEU A 67 -1.12 -3.71 -8.65
N GLY A 68 -2.21 -3.96 -9.37
CA GLY A 68 -2.86 -2.94 -10.19
C GLY A 68 -3.31 -1.73 -9.39
N VAL A 69 -3.83 -1.97 -8.18
CA VAL A 69 -4.21 -0.88 -7.27
C VAL A 69 -3.00 -0.04 -6.87
N LEU A 70 -1.89 -0.70 -6.52
CA LEU A 70 -0.66 0.02 -6.11
C LEU A 70 -0.07 0.84 -7.25
N ILE A 71 -0.04 0.28 -8.46
CA ILE A 71 0.49 1.00 -9.63
C ILE A 71 -0.41 2.19 -9.98
N GLY A 72 -1.72 2.01 -9.93
CA GLY A 72 -2.66 3.10 -10.15
C GLY A 72 -2.50 4.22 -9.12
N ALA A 73 -2.32 3.86 -7.85
CA ALA A 73 -2.08 4.81 -6.78
C ALA A 73 -0.77 5.58 -7.00
N LEU A 74 0.30 4.90 -7.42
CA LEU A 74 1.58 5.54 -7.70
C LEU A 74 1.43 6.62 -8.78
N ARG A 75 0.71 6.30 -9.86
CA ARG A 75 0.47 7.27 -10.94
C ARG A 75 -0.32 8.47 -10.46
N GLY A 76 -1.40 8.25 -9.70
CA GLY A 76 -2.23 9.33 -9.18
C GLY A 76 -1.48 10.23 -8.20
N ILE A 77 -0.71 9.63 -7.31
CA ILE A 77 0.08 10.36 -6.32
C ILE A 77 1.19 11.16 -7.00
N HIS A 78 1.87 10.58 -7.99
CA HIS A 78 2.89 11.32 -8.76
C HIS A 78 2.30 12.53 -9.49
N ARG A 79 1.13 12.37 -10.11
CA ARG A 79 0.45 13.50 -10.78
C ARG A 79 0.10 14.62 -9.81
N ALA A 80 -0.16 14.27 -8.56
CA ALA A 80 -0.45 15.25 -7.50
C ALA A 80 0.82 15.84 -6.86
N GLY A 81 2.01 15.45 -7.32
CA GLY A 81 3.29 15.89 -6.76
C GLY A 81 3.66 15.21 -5.47
N GLY A 82 3.07 14.07 -5.16
CA GLY A 82 3.23 13.38 -3.89
C GLY A 82 4.22 12.22 -3.92
N THR A 83 4.21 11.46 -2.84
CA THR A 83 5.13 10.34 -2.60
C THR A 83 4.35 9.13 -2.12
N LEU A 84 4.60 7.97 -2.72
CA LEU A 84 4.09 6.68 -2.28
C LEU A 84 5.27 5.78 -1.91
N ARG A 85 5.22 5.19 -0.72
CA ARG A 85 6.21 4.22 -0.24
C ARG A 85 5.50 2.96 0.24
N LEU A 86 6.16 1.81 0.11
CA LEU A 86 5.61 0.52 0.51
C LEU A 86 6.47 -0.14 1.57
N VAL A 87 5.83 -0.88 2.46
CA VAL A 87 6.50 -1.67 3.50
C VAL A 87 6.08 -3.13 3.36
N GLY A 88 7.03 -4.05 3.40
CA GLY A 88 6.75 -5.47 3.39
C GLY A 88 8.00 -6.30 3.19
N THR A 89 8.07 -7.44 3.88
CA THR A 89 9.20 -8.38 3.81
C THR A 89 8.76 -9.82 3.61
N GLY A 90 7.46 -10.10 3.51
CA GLY A 90 6.94 -11.45 3.32
C GLY A 90 7.45 -12.06 2.01
N ALA A 91 7.84 -13.33 2.05
CA ALA A 91 8.45 -13.99 0.90
C ALA A 91 7.53 -13.99 -0.33
N HIS A 92 6.23 -14.23 -0.14
CA HIS A 92 5.27 -14.22 -1.25
C HIS A 92 5.23 -12.84 -1.92
N LEU A 93 5.17 -11.77 -1.13
CA LEU A 93 5.11 -10.42 -1.64
C LEU A 93 6.39 -10.03 -2.37
N VAL A 94 7.54 -10.34 -1.77
CA VAL A 94 8.86 -10.08 -2.37
C VAL A 94 8.98 -10.80 -3.73
N ASP A 95 8.59 -12.06 -3.79
CA ASP A 95 8.63 -12.86 -5.02
C ASP A 95 7.70 -12.27 -6.08
N LEU A 96 6.48 -11.90 -5.70
CA LEU A 96 5.51 -11.32 -6.63
C LEU A 96 6.06 -10.02 -7.24
N PHE A 97 6.63 -9.15 -6.41
CA PHE A 97 7.21 -7.89 -6.87
C PHE A 97 8.41 -8.12 -7.78
N ALA A 98 9.24 -9.10 -7.47
CA ALA A 98 10.41 -9.43 -8.28
C ALA A 98 10.02 -10.01 -9.65
N VAL A 99 9.11 -10.99 -9.67
CA VAL A 99 8.68 -11.65 -10.90
C VAL A 99 7.99 -10.67 -11.86
N THR A 100 7.21 -9.74 -11.33
CA THR A 100 6.47 -8.76 -12.14
C THR A 100 7.31 -7.53 -12.49
N GLY A 101 8.47 -7.34 -11.87
CA GLY A 101 9.28 -6.14 -12.05
C GLY A 101 8.78 -4.91 -11.29
N VAL A 102 7.70 -5.05 -10.52
CA VAL A 102 7.11 -3.92 -9.79
C VAL A 102 8.08 -3.36 -8.73
N HIS A 103 8.99 -4.20 -8.21
CA HIS A 103 10.01 -3.75 -7.26
C HIS A 103 10.89 -2.61 -7.80
N LYS A 104 10.99 -2.47 -9.11
CA LYS A 104 11.78 -1.38 -9.74
C LYS A 104 11.04 -0.06 -9.68
N LEU A 105 9.71 -0.09 -9.68
CA LEU A 105 8.86 1.11 -9.59
C LEU A 105 8.55 1.46 -8.13
N LEU A 106 8.28 0.45 -7.31
CA LEU A 106 7.88 0.56 -5.92
C LEU A 106 8.69 -0.42 -5.09
N PRO A 107 9.88 -0.01 -4.61
CA PRO A 107 10.68 -0.86 -3.72
C PRO A 107 9.94 -1.14 -2.40
N LEU A 108 10.11 -2.33 -1.88
CA LEU A 108 9.59 -2.72 -0.57
C LEU A 108 10.60 -2.34 0.51
N HIS A 109 10.16 -1.56 1.48
CA HIS A 109 10.97 -1.20 2.64
C HIS A 109 10.69 -2.15 3.81
N PRO A 110 11.66 -2.39 4.70
CA PRO A 110 11.47 -3.35 5.79
C PRO A 110 10.56 -2.85 6.91
N THR A 111 10.47 -1.54 7.10
CA THR A 111 9.65 -0.92 8.17
C THR A 111 9.05 0.39 7.71
N VAL A 112 8.03 0.85 8.42
CA VAL A 112 7.43 2.17 8.17
C VAL A 112 8.48 3.27 8.39
N ALA A 113 9.29 3.16 9.43
CA ALA A 113 10.35 4.14 9.70
C ALA A 113 11.34 4.22 8.55
N ALA A 114 11.77 3.07 8.00
CA ALA A 114 12.68 3.03 6.86
C ALA A 114 12.03 3.65 5.61
N ALA A 115 10.76 3.37 5.35
CA ALA A 115 10.03 3.95 4.23
C ALA A 115 9.92 5.47 4.35
N ALA A 116 9.69 5.98 5.55
CA ALA A 116 9.51 7.41 5.80
C ALA A 116 10.79 8.22 5.62
N THR A 117 11.95 7.60 5.78
CA THR A 117 13.25 8.30 5.74
C THR A 117 14.03 8.10 4.44
N THR A 118 13.45 7.44 3.48
CA THR A 118 14.10 7.17 2.18
C THR A 118 14.04 8.37 1.23
#